data_686c67965122bb0451f76c374ed839cc
#
_entry.id   686c67965122bb0451f76c374ed839cc
#
_cell.length_a   1.000
_cell.length_b   1.000
_cell.length_c   1.000
_cell.angle_alpha   90.00
_cell.angle_beta   90.00
_cell.angle_gamma   90.00
#
_symmetry.space_group_name_H-M   'P 1'
#
loop_
_entity.id
_entity.type
_entity.pdbx_description
1 polymer ?
#
loop_
_entity_poly.entity_id
_entity_poly.type
_entity_poly.pdbx_seq_one_letter_code
_entity_poly.pdbx_strand_id
1 'polypeptide(L)'
;RSDTEPLFEVGIHHPNGDIMKISRDDDGAVKENANGTQVWLIGGVSVGSGDGWELGTTESGSSGSPLFSDTGKIIGQLYAGQSNCIGTENNNDYDIYGRFGISWDAGQNPSSRLKDWLDPLGTGQTTTASVQNILGVPDNLLTGVLEIYPNPASSVLRVTNTRYPNLVYNLYTATGQRVMGGSLSNTDNIINIESVVKGIYFLQLIDGNTNEQITKKISVDK
;
A
#
# COMPACT_ATOMS: atom_id res chain seq x y z
N ARG A 1 18.42 0.47 4.35
CA ARG A 1 19.79 0.12 3.90
C ARG A 1 20.61 -0.60 4.99
N SER A 2 19.96 -1.59 5.63
CA SER A 2 20.66 -2.49 6.56
C SER A 2 21.74 -3.27 5.82
N ASP A 3 22.85 -3.49 6.48
CA ASP A 3 23.94 -4.33 6.03
C ASP A 3 24.10 -5.57 6.92
N THR A 4 23.17 -5.77 7.82
CA THR A 4 23.11 -6.94 8.69
C THR A 4 22.43 -8.08 7.96
N GLU A 5 23.02 -9.26 8.01
CA GLU A 5 22.41 -10.49 7.52
C GLU A 5 21.15 -10.78 8.34
N PRO A 6 20.01 -11.05 7.71
CA PRO A 6 18.77 -11.34 8.40
C PRO A 6 18.83 -12.74 9.04
N LEU A 7 18.00 -12.98 10.05
CA LEU A 7 17.85 -14.30 10.65
C LEU A 7 16.94 -15.21 9.82
N PHE A 8 16.01 -14.62 9.12
CA PHE A 8 15.13 -15.21 8.12
C PHE A 8 14.64 -14.11 7.19
N GLU A 9 14.11 -14.46 6.05
CA GLU A 9 13.48 -13.49 5.15
C GLU A 9 12.22 -13.99 4.50
N VAL A 10 11.49 -13.02 3.95
CA VAL A 10 10.22 -13.23 3.25
C VAL A 10 10.25 -12.52 1.89
N GLY A 11 9.98 -13.25 0.84
CA GLY A 11 9.69 -12.72 -0.48
C GLY A 11 8.18 -12.58 -0.71
N ILE A 12 7.74 -11.45 -1.29
CA ILE A 12 6.36 -11.25 -1.74
C ILE A 12 6.41 -10.94 -3.23
N HIS A 13 5.82 -11.80 -4.06
CA HIS A 13 6.07 -11.79 -5.51
C HIS A 13 4.89 -12.35 -6.31
N HIS A 14 5.00 -12.29 -7.66
CA HIS A 14 4.03 -12.82 -8.60
C HIS A 14 4.71 -13.83 -9.54
N PRO A 15 4.83 -15.11 -9.15
CA PRO A 15 5.47 -16.14 -9.96
C PRO A 15 4.61 -16.46 -11.19
N ASN A 16 5.24 -16.59 -12.36
CA ASN A 16 4.60 -16.96 -13.64
C ASN A 16 3.35 -16.15 -14.02
N GLY A 17 3.24 -14.91 -13.51
CA GLY A 17 2.05 -14.07 -13.70
C GLY A 17 0.81 -14.53 -12.89
N ASP A 18 0.99 -15.42 -11.94
CA ASP A 18 -0.04 -15.87 -11.02
C ASP A 18 -0.35 -14.79 -9.95
N ILE A 19 -1.34 -15.06 -9.10
CA ILE A 19 -1.66 -14.22 -7.95
C ILE A 19 -0.45 -14.04 -7.05
N MET A 20 -0.48 -13.00 -6.23
CA MET A 20 0.59 -12.72 -5.27
C MET A 20 0.83 -13.91 -4.34
N LYS A 21 2.08 -14.31 -4.21
CA LYS A 21 2.56 -15.41 -3.37
C LYS A 21 3.55 -14.89 -2.32
N ILE A 22 3.77 -15.70 -1.31
CA ILE A 22 4.76 -15.48 -0.27
C ILE A 22 5.71 -16.67 -0.27
N SER A 23 7.00 -16.37 -0.23
CA SER A 23 8.06 -17.36 0.03
C SER A 23 8.80 -16.97 1.30
N ARG A 24 9.27 -17.96 2.04
CA ARG A 24 10.05 -17.77 3.27
C ARG A 24 11.24 -18.69 3.29
N ASP A 25 12.38 -18.12 3.65
CA ASP A 25 13.64 -18.81 3.97
C ASP A 25 13.93 -18.62 5.46
N ASP A 26 14.17 -19.70 6.17
CA ASP A 26 14.42 -19.72 7.62
C ASP A 26 15.92 -19.69 7.97
N ASP A 27 16.78 -19.92 7.00
CA ASP A 27 18.24 -19.94 7.18
C ASP A 27 18.92 -18.57 7.14
N GLY A 28 18.27 -17.60 6.53
CA GLY A 28 18.73 -16.23 6.39
C GLY A 28 19.70 -16.00 5.21
N ALA A 29 19.39 -15.00 4.41
CA ALA A 29 20.22 -14.63 3.26
C ALA A 29 21.60 -14.14 3.70
N VAL A 30 22.63 -14.62 3.01
CA VAL A 30 24.02 -14.25 3.24
C VAL A 30 24.54 -13.26 2.21
N LYS A 31 25.60 -12.53 2.57
CA LYS A 31 26.30 -11.64 1.66
C LYS A 31 27.20 -12.43 0.73
N GLU A 32 27.00 -12.24 -0.57
CA GLU A 32 27.82 -12.85 -1.58
C GLU A 32 28.25 -11.86 -2.68
N ASN A 33 29.17 -12.29 -3.54
CA ASN A 33 29.63 -11.54 -4.69
C ASN A 33 29.25 -12.26 -5.97
N ALA A 34 28.26 -11.73 -6.67
CA ALA A 34 27.85 -12.22 -7.98
C ALA A 34 28.43 -11.32 -9.07
N ASN A 35 29.42 -11.83 -9.81
CA ASN A 35 30.07 -11.12 -10.91
C ASN A 35 30.55 -9.68 -10.57
N GLY A 36 31.15 -9.53 -9.37
CA GLY A 36 31.68 -8.24 -8.94
C GLY A 36 30.65 -7.33 -8.25
N THR A 37 29.42 -7.76 -8.12
CA THR A 37 28.37 -7.03 -7.41
C THR A 37 28.01 -7.75 -6.12
N GLN A 38 27.98 -7.02 -5.01
CA GLN A 38 27.52 -7.57 -3.74
C GLN A 38 26.01 -7.74 -3.72
N VAL A 39 25.58 -8.95 -3.34
CA VAL A 39 24.19 -9.37 -3.36
C VAL A 39 23.80 -10.01 -2.03
N TRP A 40 22.50 -10.22 -1.81
CA TRP A 40 21.98 -11.21 -0.90
C TRP A 40 21.80 -12.51 -1.66
N LEU A 41 22.32 -13.60 -1.11
CA LEU A 41 22.12 -14.95 -1.60
C LEU A 41 21.21 -15.68 -0.62
N ILE A 42 20.07 -16.15 -1.10
CA ILE A 42 19.32 -17.24 -0.50
C ILE A 42 19.99 -18.49 -1.00
N GLY A 43 20.58 -19.27 -0.10
CA GLY A 43 21.34 -20.44 -0.45
C GLY A 43 20.46 -21.57 -0.98
N GLY A 44 21.09 -22.55 -1.59
CA GLY A 44 20.45 -23.75 -2.10
C GLY A 44 21.45 -24.86 -2.21
N VAL A 45 21.00 -26.05 -2.54
CA VAL A 45 21.87 -27.25 -2.63
C VAL A 45 23.03 -27.11 -3.61
N SER A 46 22.94 -26.20 -4.56
CA SER A 46 23.98 -25.99 -5.58
C SER A 46 24.91 -24.81 -5.27
N VAL A 47 24.47 -23.83 -4.51
CA VAL A 47 25.21 -22.59 -4.24
C VAL A 47 24.90 -22.06 -2.84
N GLY A 48 25.93 -21.79 -2.06
CA GLY A 48 25.82 -21.24 -0.71
C GLY A 48 25.59 -22.30 0.35
N SER A 49 24.97 -21.90 1.45
CA SER A 49 24.50 -22.75 2.54
C SER A 49 22.99 -22.61 2.67
N GLY A 50 22.33 -23.60 3.18
CA GLY A 50 20.86 -23.66 3.25
C GLY A 50 20.27 -24.61 2.23
N ASP A 51 18.98 -24.68 2.20
CA ASP A 51 18.22 -25.59 1.34
C ASP A 51 17.15 -24.86 0.46
N GLY A 52 17.32 -23.57 0.28
CA GLY A 52 16.45 -22.72 -0.52
C GLY A 52 15.24 -22.19 0.27
N TRP A 53 14.12 -22.08 -0.38
CA TRP A 53 12.89 -21.62 0.28
C TRP A 53 12.20 -22.77 1.02
N GLU A 54 12.08 -22.71 2.36
CA GLU A 54 11.33 -23.68 3.15
C GLU A 54 9.83 -23.58 2.85
N LEU A 55 9.34 -22.41 2.57
CA LEU A 55 7.94 -22.20 2.19
C LEU A 55 7.82 -21.46 0.85
N GLY A 56 7.11 -22.06 -0.08
CA GLY A 56 6.93 -21.46 -1.40
C GLY A 56 8.20 -21.46 -2.23
N THR A 57 8.24 -20.63 -3.26
CA THR A 57 9.40 -20.44 -4.14
C THR A 57 9.18 -19.26 -5.05
N THR A 58 10.23 -18.69 -5.59
CA THR A 58 10.14 -17.75 -6.71
C THR A 58 10.14 -18.48 -8.05
N GLU A 59 9.70 -17.81 -9.09
CA GLU A 59 9.72 -18.29 -10.47
C GLU A 59 9.87 -17.12 -11.43
N SER A 60 9.96 -17.40 -12.72
CA SER A 60 9.94 -16.37 -13.77
C SER A 60 8.77 -15.39 -13.54
N GLY A 61 9.02 -14.09 -13.66
CA GLY A 61 8.02 -13.05 -13.34
C GLY A 61 8.11 -12.49 -11.94
N SER A 62 8.78 -13.18 -10.99
CA SER A 62 9.06 -12.67 -9.66
C SER A 62 10.17 -11.61 -9.61
N SER A 63 10.91 -11.41 -10.68
CA SER A 63 12.01 -10.45 -10.78
C SER A 63 11.61 -9.05 -10.34
N GLY A 64 12.46 -8.41 -9.54
CA GLY A 64 12.22 -7.10 -8.94
C GLY A 64 11.38 -7.11 -7.66
N SER A 65 10.86 -8.26 -7.25
CA SER A 65 10.10 -8.37 -6.01
C SER A 65 10.95 -8.08 -4.78
N PRO A 66 10.35 -7.49 -3.72
CA PRO A 66 11.07 -7.13 -2.51
C PRO A 66 11.42 -8.35 -1.66
N LEU A 67 12.61 -8.28 -1.04
CA LEU A 67 13.03 -9.17 0.04
C LEU A 67 12.86 -8.42 1.37
N PHE A 68 12.10 -8.99 2.29
CA PHE A 68 11.90 -8.45 3.63
C PHE A 68 12.75 -9.23 4.64
N SER A 69 13.48 -8.52 5.48
CA SER A 69 14.20 -9.11 6.62
C SER A 69 13.25 -9.51 7.75
N ASP A 70 13.77 -10.24 8.71
CA ASP A 70 13.16 -10.57 10.01
C ASP A 70 12.62 -9.35 10.78
N THR A 71 13.16 -8.15 10.52
CA THR A 71 12.66 -6.89 11.08
C THR A 71 11.57 -6.22 10.23
N GLY A 72 11.08 -6.87 9.18
CA GLY A 72 10.06 -6.35 8.27
C GLY A 72 10.52 -5.20 7.39
N LYS A 73 11.82 -5.05 7.17
CA LYS A 73 12.40 -4.03 6.28
C LYS A 73 12.73 -4.62 4.92
N ILE A 74 12.47 -3.86 3.86
CA ILE A 74 12.94 -4.23 2.52
C ILE A 74 14.46 -4.05 2.48
N ILE A 75 15.17 -5.14 2.20
CA ILE A 75 16.64 -5.18 2.15
C ILE A 75 17.19 -5.43 0.74
N GLY A 76 16.36 -5.87 -0.18
CA GLY A 76 16.76 -6.17 -1.54
C GLY A 76 15.60 -6.35 -2.51
N GLN A 77 15.96 -6.63 -3.76
CA GLN A 77 15.02 -6.98 -4.82
C GLN A 77 15.54 -8.17 -5.63
N LEU A 78 14.65 -9.08 -6.03
CA LEU A 78 15.02 -10.28 -6.79
C LEU A 78 15.65 -9.91 -8.13
N TYR A 79 16.86 -10.43 -8.36
CA TYR A 79 17.61 -10.21 -9.58
C TYR A 79 17.67 -11.46 -10.46
N ALA A 80 18.05 -12.60 -9.88
CA ALA A 80 18.23 -13.85 -10.59
C ALA A 80 18.12 -15.03 -9.63
N GLY A 81 18.01 -16.24 -10.14
CA GLY A 81 18.01 -17.46 -9.36
C GLY A 81 17.72 -18.67 -10.22
N GLN A 82 17.68 -19.83 -9.60
CA GLN A 82 17.26 -21.09 -10.21
C GLN A 82 16.07 -21.72 -9.46
N SER A 83 15.56 -21.04 -8.46
CA SER A 83 14.36 -21.48 -7.76
C SER A 83 13.20 -21.68 -8.74
N ASN A 84 12.46 -22.75 -8.54
CA ASN A 84 11.28 -23.07 -9.32
C ASN A 84 10.32 -23.95 -8.51
N CYS A 85 9.06 -24.01 -8.91
CA CYS A 85 8.03 -24.75 -8.21
C CYS A 85 8.16 -26.26 -8.45
N ILE A 86 8.80 -26.96 -7.52
CA ILE A 86 8.87 -28.44 -7.48
C ILE A 86 8.01 -29.04 -6.36
N GLY A 87 7.40 -28.21 -5.54
CA GLY A 87 6.56 -28.58 -4.40
C GLY A 87 6.11 -27.37 -3.60
N THR A 88 5.62 -27.58 -2.41
CA THR A 88 5.20 -26.52 -1.48
C THR A 88 6.25 -26.22 -0.41
N GLU A 89 7.20 -27.10 -0.22
CA GLU A 89 8.25 -27.03 0.81
C GLU A 89 9.59 -27.47 0.21
N ASN A 90 10.69 -26.94 0.75
CA ASN A 90 12.06 -27.31 0.40
C ASN A 90 12.33 -27.18 -1.10
N ASN A 91 12.08 -26.01 -1.64
CA ASN A 91 12.42 -25.69 -3.04
C ASN A 91 13.92 -25.38 -3.14
N ASN A 92 14.70 -26.41 -3.21
CA ASN A 92 16.13 -26.56 -2.96
C ASN A 92 17.06 -25.81 -3.92
N ASP A 93 16.68 -24.69 -4.45
CA ASP A 93 17.57 -23.94 -5.33
C ASP A 93 17.74 -22.50 -4.84
N TYR A 94 18.75 -21.82 -5.35
CA TYR A 94 19.17 -20.53 -4.85
C TYR A 94 18.47 -19.37 -5.58
N ASP A 95 18.37 -18.24 -4.86
CA ASP A 95 17.98 -16.93 -5.40
C ASP A 95 18.99 -15.85 -5.02
N ILE A 96 19.15 -14.89 -5.92
CA ILE A 96 20.06 -13.75 -5.78
C ILE A 96 19.23 -12.47 -5.76
N TYR A 97 19.37 -11.71 -4.71
CA TYR A 97 18.73 -10.41 -4.55
C TYR A 97 19.76 -9.28 -4.60
N GLY A 98 19.50 -8.26 -5.41
CA GLY A 98 20.26 -7.01 -5.36
C GLY A 98 20.09 -6.36 -3.99
N ARG A 99 21.21 -5.97 -3.33
CA ARG A 99 21.17 -5.35 -2.00
C ARG A 99 20.74 -3.89 -2.10
N PHE A 100 19.74 -3.52 -1.33
CA PHE A 100 19.24 -2.16 -1.25
C PHE A 100 20.33 -1.16 -0.83
N GLY A 101 21.16 -1.54 0.15
CA GLY A 101 22.28 -0.71 0.61
C GLY A 101 23.34 -0.45 -0.47
N ILE A 102 23.58 -1.42 -1.35
CA ILE A 102 24.50 -1.25 -2.48
C ILE A 102 23.87 -0.33 -3.54
N SER A 103 22.62 -0.58 -3.92
CA SER A 103 21.89 0.26 -4.90
C SER A 103 21.69 1.71 -4.43
N TRP A 104 21.83 1.97 -3.14
CA TRP A 104 21.72 3.31 -2.55
C TRP A 104 22.76 4.27 -3.12
N ASP A 105 24.00 3.84 -3.19
CA ASP A 105 25.15 4.62 -3.68
C ASP A 105 25.68 4.16 -5.04
N ALA A 106 25.29 2.97 -5.49
CA ALA A 106 25.72 2.45 -6.79
C ALA A 106 25.12 3.29 -7.91
N GLY A 107 25.96 3.66 -8.83
CA GLY A 107 25.58 4.50 -9.96
C GLY A 107 26.44 5.73 -10.07
N GLN A 108 26.74 6.10 -11.31
CA GLN A 108 27.72 7.15 -11.61
C GLN A 108 27.11 8.57 -11.61
N ASN A 109 25.78 8.65 -11.57
CA ASN A 109 25.06 9.92 -11.64
C ASN A 109 23.75 9.88 -10.82
N PRO A 110 23.16 11.03 -10.51
CA PRO A 110 21.95 11.10 -9.68
C PRO A 110 20.76 10.29 -10.18
N SER A 111 20.60 10.15 -11.49
CA SER A 111 19.47 9.40 -12.06
C SER A 111 19.59 7.88 -11.88
N SER A 112 20.76 7.37 -11.54
CA SER A 112 21.03 5.93 -11.35
C SER A 112 21.27 5.51 -9.90
N ARG A 113 21.21 6.44 -8.94
CA ARG A 113 21.40 6.14 -7.51
C ARG A 113 20.08 6.28 -6.75
N LEU A 114 19.73 5.31 -5.91
CA LEU A 114 18.50 5.36 -5.14
C LEU A 114 18.45 6.52 -4.16
N LYS A 115 19.57 6.92 -3.58
CA LYS A 115 19.62 8.03 -2.60
C LYS A 115 19.10 9.35 -3.15
N ASP A 116 19.36 9.65 -4.43
CA ASP A 116 18.93 10.91 -5.02
C ASP A 116 17.42 10.99 -5.23
N TRP A 117 16.74 9.83 -5.23
CA TRP A 117 15.28 9.72 -5.34
C TRP A 117 14.58 9.55 -4.00
N LEU A 118 15.16 8.76 -3.09
CA LEU A 118 14.52 8.37 -1.83
C LEU A 118 14.93 9.25 -0.64
N ASP A 119 16.04 9.97 -0.76
CA ASP A 119 16.52 10.95 0.23
C ASP A 119 17.09 12.19 -0.46
N PRO A 120 16.28 12.89 -1.27
CA PRO A 120 16.76 14.05 -2.06
C PRO A 120 17.26 15.22 -1.19
N LEU A 121 16.87 15.25 0.08
CA LEU A 121 17.30 16.25 1.04
C LEU A 121 18.58 15.87 1.79
N GLY A 122 19.10 14.65 1.59
CA GLY A 122 20.31 14.18 2.24
C GLY A 122 20.18 14.06 3.76
N THR A 123 19.04 13.60 4.25
CA THR A 123 18.75 13.49 5.69
C THR A 123 19.63 12.46 6.39
N GLY A 124 20.26 11.56 5.64
CA GLY A 124 21.11 10.51 6.16
C GLY A 124 20.38 9.35 6.84
N GLN A 125 19.06 9.34 6.79
CA GLN A 125 18.26 8.26 7.40
C GLN A 125 18.67 6.90 6.83
N THR A 126 18.96 5.94 7.69
CA THR A 126 19.36 4.57 7.30
C THR A 126 18.18 3.63 7.13
N THR A 127 17.08 3.92 7.77
CA THR A 127 15.82 3.19 7.66
C THR A 127 14.66 4.18 7.57
N THR A 128 13.60 3.77 6.91
CA THR A 128 12.31 4.45 7.01
C THR A 128 11.25 3.45 7.48
N ALA A 129 10.36 3.90 8.33
CA ALA A 129 9.19 3.12 8.68
C ALA A 129 8.19 3.15 7.53
N SER A 130 7.29 2.18 7.48
CA SER A 130 6.12 2.26 6.61
C SER A 130 5.35 3.53 6.96
N VAL A 131 4.99 4.29 5.96
CA VAL A 131 4.14 5.46 6.18
C VAL A 131 2.72 4.95 6.32
N GLN A 132 2.20 5.01 7.53
CA GLN A 132 0.78 4.78 7.74
C GLN A 132 0.01 5.94 7.09
N ASN A 133 -0.90 5.63 6.18
CA ASN A 133 -1.89 6.54 5.61
C ASN A 133 -1.45 7.51 4.49
N ILE A 134 -0.41 7.23 3.68
CA ILE A 134 -0.13 8.11 2.53
C ILE A 134 -0.83 7.68 1.23
N LEU A 135 -1.30 6.45 1.09
CA LEU A 135 -2.01 5.98 -0.11
C LEU A 135 -3.47 5.59 0.13
N GLY A 136 -3.97 5.74 1.35
CA GLY A 136 -5.41 5.75 1.62
C GLY A 136 -5.92 7.18 1.51
N VAL A 137 -7.09 7.40 0.94
CA VAL A 137 -7.94 8.50 1.41
C VAL A 137 -7.91 8.37 2.93
N PRO A 138 -7.48 9.38 3.71
CA PRO A 138 -7.47 9.29 5.16
C PRO A 138 -8.81 8.71 5.58
N ASP A 139 -8.80 7.69 6.45
CA ASP A 139 -10.02 7.30 7.15
C ASP A 139 -10.46 8.56 7.87
N ASN A 140 -11.32 9.29 7.20
CA ASN A 140 -11.79 10.57 7.65
C ASN A 140 -12.42 10.30 9.01
N LEU A 141 -11.99 11.02 10.02
CA LEU A 141 -12.60 10.96 11.36
C LEU A 141 -14.13 11.13 11.27
N LEU A 142 -14.61 11.74 10.18
CA LEU A 142 -16.02 11.83 9.79
C LEU A 142 -16.66 10.47 9.45
N THR A 143 -15.90 9.44 9.03
CA THR A 143 -16.46 8.18 8.51
C THR A 143 -17.14 7.32 9.57
N GLY A 144 -16.66 7.36 10.80
CA GLY A 144 -17.19 6.56 11.91
C GLY A 144 -18.26 7.26 12.76
N VAL A 145 -18.60 8.52 12.47
CA VAL A 145 -19.44 9.37 13.31
C VAL A 145 -20.65 9.91 12.57
N LEU A 146 -20.68 9.82 11.24
CA LEU A 146 -21.77 10.31 10.40
C LEU A 146 -22.52 9.14 9.77
N GLU A 147 -23.81 9.05 10.04
CA GLU A 147 -24.72 8.13 9.37
C GLU A 147 -25.61 8.91 8.39
N ILE A 148 -25.78 8.39 7.19
CA ILE A 148 -26.59 9.00 6.13
C ILE A 148 -27.59 7.98 5.64
N TYR A 149 -28.87 8.27 5.83
CA TYR A 149 -29.95 7.35 5.48
C TYR A 149 -31.26 8.10 5.16
N PRO A 150 -32.20 7.45 4.45
CA PRO A 150 -32.05 6.20 3.73
C PRO A 150 -31.18 6.37 2.47
N ASN A 151 -30.58 5.26 2.02
CA ASN A 151 -29.92 5.23 0.73
C ASN A 151 -30.20 3.85 0.08
N PRO A 152 -31.06 3.77 -0.94
CA PRO A 152 -31.70 4.83 -1.73
C PRO A 152 -32.65 5.74 -0.95
N ALA A 153 -32.75 7.00 -1.40
CA ALA A 153 -33.61 8.03 -0.83
C ALA A 153 -34.66 8.53 -1.85
N SER A 154 -35.85 8.90 -1.37
CA SER A 154 -36.92 9.41 -2.25
C SER A 154 -37.22 10.90 -2.07
N SER A 155 -37.35 11.36 -0.85
CA SER A 155 -37.72 12.75 -0.53
C SER A 155 -36.78 13.45 0.42
N VAL A 156 -36.17 12.70 1.33
CA VAL A 156 -35.27 13.24 2.34
C VAL A 156 -34.04 12.36 2.55
N LEU A 157 -32.93 12.98 2.93
CA LEU A 157 -31.77 12.33 3.52
C LEU A 157 -31.63 12.82 4.96
N ARG A 158 -31.46 11.90 5.87
CA ARG A 158 -31.07 12.18 7.25
C ARG A 158 -29.57 12.06 7.41
N VAL A 159 -28.98 13.01 8.09
CA VAL A 159 -27.56 12.98 8.47
C VAL A 159 -27.50 13.08 10.00
N THR A 160 -27.19 11.95 10.63
CA THR A 160 -26.91 11.95 12.09
C THR A 160 -25.46 12.29 12.31
N ASN A 161 -25.21 13.14 13.29
CA ASN A 161 -23.90 13.71 13.57
C ASN A 161 -23.75 13.91 15.09
N THR A 162 -22.93 13.10 15.72
CA THR A 162 -22.74 13.18 17.17
C THR A 162 -21.52 14.01 17.59
N ARG A 163 -20.71 14.48 16.68
CA ARG A 163 -19.41 15.07 16.98
C ARG A 163 -19.13 16.44 16.36
N TYR A 164 -19.68 16.74 15.21
CA TYR A 164 -19.32 17.93 14.41
C TYR A 164 -20.43 18.98 14.41
N PRO A 165 -20.30 20.07 15.18
CA PRO A 165 -21.39 21.07 15.32
C PRO A 165 -21.58 21.93 14.08
N ASN A 166 -20.60 22.02 13.19
CA ASN A 166 -20.59 22.94 12.05
C ASN A 166 -20.26 22.19 10.75
N LEU A 167 -21.20 21.36 10.28
CA LEU A 167 -21.05 20.71 8.98
C LEU A 167 -21.67 21.55 7.86
N VAL A 168 -20.97 21.61 6.73
CA VAL A 168 -21.51 22.12 5.47
C VAL A 168 -21.69 20.92 4.54
N TYR A 169 -22.82 20.88 3.82
CA TYR A 169 -23.02 19.86 2.80
C TYR A 169 -23.13 20.46 1.41
N ASN A 170 -22.70 19.72 0.42
CA ASN A 170 -22.91 19.97 -0.99
C ASN A 170 -23.34 18.67 -1.68
N LEU A 171 -24.38 18.72 -2.49
CA LEU A 171 -24.83 17.61 -3.31
C LEU A 171 -24.44 17.84 -4.77
N TYR A 172 -23.77 16.90 -5.38
CA TYR A 172 -23.29 16.97 -6.76
C TYR A 172 -23.90 15.87 -7.61
N THR A 173 -24.11 16.16 -8.89
CA THR A 173 -24.40 15.13 -9.91
C THR A 173 -23.15 14.27 -10.15
N ALA A 174 -23.32 13.15 -10.87
CA ALA A 174 -22.20 12.31 -11.30
C ALA A 174 -21.20 13.06 -12.22
N THR A 175 -21.61 14.14 -12.84
CA THR A 175 -20.75 15.01 -13.68
C THR A 175 -20.08 16.16 -12.91
N GLY A 176 -20.26 16.21 -11.57
CA GLY A 176 -19.64 17.21 -10.71
C GLY A 176 -20.39 18.54 -10.61
N GLN A 177 -21.58 18.67 -11.22
CA GLN A 177 -22.40 19.87 -11.08
C GLN A 177 -23.03 19.92 -9.68
N ARG A 178 -22.86 21.04 -8.95
CA ARG A 178 -23.50 21.24 -7.65
C ARG A 178 -25.02 21.46 -7.85
N VAL A 179 -25.81 20.63 -7.15
CA VAL A 179 -27.28 20.68 -7.20
C VAL A 179 -27.86 21.52 -6.07
N MET A 180 -27.33 21.31 -4.87
CA MET A 180 -27.76 22.00 -3.66
C MET A 180 -26.66 21.96 -2.59
N GLY A 181 -26.86 22.73 -1.51
CA GLY A 181 -25.97 22.73 -0.37
C GLY A 181 -26.53 23.61 0.75
N GLY A 182 -25.97 23.44 1.93
CA GLY A 182 -26.38 24.14 3.14
C GLY A 182 -25.54 23.77 4.33
N SER A 183 -25.98 24.20 5.52
CA SER A 183 -25.31 23.91 6.79
C SER A 183 -26.13 22.93 7.61
N LEU A 184 -25.43 22.08 8.36
CA LEU A 184 -25.99 21.09 9.26
C LEU A 184 -25.43 21.38 10.66
N SER A 185 -26.27 21.88 11.56
CA SER A 185 -25.85 22.36 12.87
C SER A 185 -26.39 21.53 14.04
N ASN A 186 -27.23 20.55 13.76
CA ASN A 186 -27.86 19.70 14.76
C ASN A 186 -27.29 18.28 14.77
N THR A 187 -27.61 17.54 15.81
CA THR A 187 -27.26 16.13 15.91
C THR A 187 -28.01 15.27 14.88
N ASP A 188 -29.26 15.61 14.58
CA ASP A 188 -30.08 14.98 13.54
C ASP A 188 -30.53 16.05 12.53
N ASN A 189 -30.10 15.94 11.30
CA ASN A 189 -30.35 16.89 10.24
C ASN A 189 -31.12 16.23 9.08
N ILE A 190 -32.05 16.98 8.49
CA ILE A 190 -32.82 16.53 7.34
C ILE A 190 -32.48 17.41 6.15
N ILE A 191 -32.02 16.79 5.09
CA ILE A 191 -31.84 17.42 3.78
C ILE A 191 -33.01 17.04 2.90
N ASN A 192 -33.83 18.02 2.51
CA ASN A 192 -34.94 17.80 1.60
C ASN A 192 -34.40 17.67 0.17
N ILE A 193 -34.69 16.55 -0.48
CA ILE A 193 -34.28 16.23 -1.85
C ILE A 193 -35.47 16.04 -2.80
N GLU A 194 -36.67 16.52 -2.43
CA GLU A 194 -37.89 16.39 -3.28
C GLU A 194 -37.72 17.01 -4.66
N SER A 195 -36.93 18.07 -4.80
CA SER A 195 -36.64 18.70 -6.10
C SER A 195 -35.56 17.98 -6.91
N VAL A 196 -34.83 17.04 -6.31
CA VAL A 196 -33.72 16.32 -6.96
C VAL A 196 -34.30 15.19 -7.82
N VAL A 197 -33.91 15.08 -9.06
CA VAL A 197 -34.39 14.03 -9.97
C VAL A 197 -33.77 12.66 -9.64
N LYS A 198 -34.41 11.58 -10.08
CA LYS A 198 -33.90 10.23 -9.95
C LYS A 198 -32.49 10.12 -10.55
N GLY A 199 -31.55 9.52 -9.81
CA GLY A 199 -30.18 9.35 -10.27
C GLY A 199 -29.16 9.07 -9.15
N ILE A 200 -27.89 9.05 -9.56
CA ILE A 200 -26.76 8.93 -8.65
C ILE A 200 -26.16 10.30 -8.38
N TYR A 201 -25.92 10.57 -7.12
CA TYR A 201 -25.36 11.81 -6.60
C TYR A 201 -24.23 11.56 -5.64
N PHE A 202 -23.42 12.58 -5.39
CA PHE A 202 -22.35 12.59 -4.42
C PHE A 202 -22.62 13.66 -3.38
N LEU A 203 -22.86 13.23 -2.13
CA LEU A 203 -23.01 14.10 -0.98
C LEU A 203 -21.65 14.32 -0.34
N GLN A 204 -21.14 15.53 -0.43
CA GLN A 204 -19.94 15.97 0.26
C GLN A 204 -20.36 16.64 1.57
N LEU A 205 -19.73 16.24 2.66
CA LEU A 205 -19.85 16.85 3.98
C LEU A 205 -18.48 17.40 4.38
N ILE A 206 -18.46 18.64 4.86
CA ILE A 206 -17.23 19.36 5.23
C ILE A 206 -17.40 19.88 6.66
N ASP A 207 -16.44 19.56 7.53
CA ASP A 207 -16.39 20.23 8.86
C ASP A 207 -15.86 21.66 8.68
N GLY A 208 -16.68 22.63 9.03
CA GLY A 208 -16.35 24.05 8.91
C GLY A 208 -15.20 24.51 9.82
N ASN A 209 -14.80 23.72 10.80
CA ASN A 209 -13.71 24.07 11.70
C ASN A 209 -12.36 23.52 11.24
N THR A 210 -12.33 22.28 10.72
CA THR A 210 -11.10 21.57 10.38
C THR A 210 -10.86 21.51 8.87
N ASN A 211 -11.86 21.80 8.05
CA ASN A 211 -11.92 21.57 6.60
C ASN A 211 -11.79 20.07 6.22
N GLU A 212 -11.91 19.17 7.17
CA GLU A 212 -12.04 17.75 6.83
C GLU A 212 -13.31 17.51 6.04
N GLN A 213 -13.25 16.62 5.07
CA GLN A 213 -14.38 16.36 4.17
C GLN A 213 -14.56 14.87 3.91
N ILE A 214 -15.80 14.46 3.74
CA ILE A 214 -16.19 13.12 3.32
C ILE A 214 -17.17 13.21 2.17
N THR A 215 -17.09 12.29 1.22
CA THR A 215 -18.04 12.18 0.11
C THR A 215 -18.71 10.81 0.12
N LYS A 216 -20.02 10.77 0.10
CA LYS A 216 -20.84 9.55 0.05
C LYS A 216 -21.68 9.52 -1.23
N LYS A 217 -21.70 8.33 -1.86
CA LYS A 217 -22.61 8.10 -3.00
C LYS A 217 -24.04 7.94 -2.49
N ILE A 218 -24.95 8.69 -3.07
CA ILE A 218 -26.39 8.68 -2.77
C ILE A 218 -27.15 8.25 -4.01
N SER A 219 -28.06 7.31 -3.87
CA SER A 219 -29.03 6.94 -4.89
C SER A 219 -30.37 7.62 -4.59
N VAL A 220 -30.87 8.41 -5.52
CA VAL A 220 -32.20 9.01 -5.45
C VAL A 220 -33.13 8.17 -6.31
N ASP A 221 -34.16 7.59 -5.67
CA ASP A 221 -35.15 6.71 -6.32
C ASP A 221 -36.55 7.22 -6.01
N LYS A 222 -37.24 7.69 -7.07
CA LYS A 222 -38.59 8.23 -7.03
C LYS A 222 -39.47 7.44 -7.96
#